data_c549ff268eb8e60642a9833c29ffa361
#
_entry.id   c549ff268eb8e60642a9833c29ffa361
#
_cell.length_a   1.000
_cell.length_b   1.000
_cell.length_c   1.000
_cell.angle_alpha   90.00
_cell.angle_beta   90.00
_cell.angle_gamma   90.00
#
_symmetry.space_group_name_H-M   'P 1'
#
loop_
_entity.id
_entity.type
_entity.pdbx_description
1 polymer ?
#
loop_
_entity_poly.entity_id
_entity_poly.type
_entity_poly.pdbx_seq_one_letter_code
_entity_poly.pdbx_strand_id
1 'polypeptide(L)'
;MNKNATAQLHVYSAFFVLAGFVLNRGVFLLFLAEKGMSVTEIALYQALFNIATVVLELPTGLIGDFFGKKFSIQVGVLLLFFHTAGMLLLSGPFLVALSLVEALTYSLQSGSEQALLYEIARNAGQGERFLTINARLLAAQSIATGVAIVLGSFIAQVSWSALYVCVSVFY
;
A
#
# COMPACT_ATOMS: atom_id res chain seq x y z
N MET A 1 25.54 -17.72 -10.27
CA MET A 1 24.25 -17.18 -9.74
C MET A 1 24.29 -17.26 -8.23
N ASN A 2 24.16 -16.14 -7.53
CA ASN A 2 24.23 -16.11 -6.07
C ASN A 2 22.90 -16.65 -5.50
N LYS A 3 22.94 -17.83 -4.86
CA LYS A 3 21.73 -18.51 -4.31
C LYS A 3 20.97 -17.61 -3.33
N ASN A 4 21.68 -16.81 -2.54
CA ASN A 4 21.08 -15.89 -1.58
C ASN A 4 20.31 -14.76 -2.29
N ALA A 5 20.86 -14.21 -3.38
CA ALA A 5 20.18 -13.15 -4.13
C ALA A 5 18.93 -13.67 -4.86
N THR A 6 18.96 -14.90 -5.36
CA THR A 6 17.78 -15.54 -5.96
C THR A 6 16.68 -15.79 -4.92
N ALA A 7 17.05 -16.23 -3.71
CA ALA A 7 16.09 -16.40 -2.62
C ALA A 7 15.46 -15.05 -2.21
N GLN A 8 16.28 -13.98 -2.12
CA GLN A 8 15.77 -12.62 -1.85
C GLN A 8 14.78 -12.16 -2.92
N LEU A 9 15.02 -12.44 -4.20
CA LEU A 9 14.10 -12.09 -5.27
C LEU A 9 12.75 -12.81 -5.12
N HIS A 10 12.74 -14.10 -4.78
CA HIS A 10 11.48 -14.82 -4.55
C HIS A 10 10.72 -14.30 -3.34
N VAL A 11 11.40 -14.06 -2.22
CA VAL A 11 10.78 -13.51 -1.00
C VAL A 11 10.19 -12.12 -1.28
N TYR A 12 10.96 -11.24 -1.93
CA TYR A 12 10.48 -9.91 -2.26
C TYR A 12 9.34 -9.92 -3.28
N SER A 13 9.39 -10.84 -4.26
CA SER A 13 8.29 -11.03 -5.22
C SER A 13 6.99 -11.46 -4.52
N ALA A 14 7.08 -12.37 -3.55
CA ALA A 14 5.93 -12.78 -2.75
C ALA A 14 5.38 -11.60 -1.92
N PHE A 15 6.25 -10.84 -1.25
CA PHE A 15 5.85 -9.61 -0.54
C PHE A 15 5.15 -8.63 -1.47
N PHE A 16 5.71 -8.35 -2.65
CA PHE A 16 5.15 -7.41 -3.63
C PHE A 16 3.73 -7.80 -4.07
N VAL A 17 3.49 -9.08 -4.31
CA VAL A 17 2.16 -9.59 -4.68
C VAL A 17 1.19 -9.51 -3.50
N LEU A 18 1.65 -9.89 -2.29
CA LEU A 18 0.83 -9.85 -1.06
C LEU A 18 0.49 -8.41 -0.65
N ALA A 19 1.36 -7.45 -0.88
CA ALA A 19 1.07 -6.03 -0.64
C ALA A 19 -0.12 -5.52 -1.48
N GLY A 20 -0.45 -6.20 -2.59
CA GLY A 20 -1.68 -5.94 -3.35
C GLY A 20 -2.95 -6.53 -2.72
N PHE A 21 -2.85 -7.33 -1.65
CA PHE A 21 -4.00 -7.97 -1.01
C PHE A 21 -4.73 -7.02 -0.06
N VAL A 22 -5.27 -5.94 -0.62
CA VAL A 22 -5.92 -4.82 0.10
C VAL A 22 -7.42 -5.06 0.17
N LEU A 23 -7.87 -5.72 1.25
CA LEU A 23 -9.26 -6.16 1.45
C LEU A 23 -10.28 -5.00 1.46
N ASN A 24 -9.93 -3.85 2.02
CA ASN A 24 -10.84 -2.71 2.17
C ASN A 24 -10.96 -1.85 0.91
N ARG A 25 -10.12 -2.05 -0.12
CA ARG A 25 -10.04 -1.16 -1.29
C ARG A 25 -11.39 -0.98 -2.02
N GLY A 26 -12.15 -2.05 -2.18
CA GLY A 26 -13.43 -2.00 -2.92
C GLY A 26 -14.58 -1.37 -2.15
N VAL A 27 -14.49 -1.32 -0.82
CA VAL A 27 -15.57 -0.83 0.06
C VAL A 27 -15.16 0.40 0.87
N PHE A 28 -14.00 0.96 0.58
CA PHE A 28 -13.42 2.06 1.35
C PHE A 28 -14.33 3.31 1.41
N LEU A 29 -14.87 3.73 0.27
CA LEU A 29 -15.78 4.89 0.24
C LEU A 29 -17.09 4.61 0.97
N LEU A 30 -17.59 3.38 0.91
CA LEU A 30 -18.77 2.97 1.68
C LEU A 30 -18.50 3.01 3.18
N PHE A 31 -17.31 2.59 3.60
CA PHE A 31 -16.90 2.69 5.00
C PHE A 31 -16.87 4.14 5.49
N LEU A 32 -16.34 5.08 4.71
CA LEU A 32 -16.33 6.50 5.07
C LEU A 32 -17.76 7.04 5.19
N ALA A 33 -18.66 6.65 4.30
CA ALA A 33 -20.08 7.00 4.36
C ALA A 33 -20.75 6.40 5.62
N GLU A 34 -20.46 5.16 5.97
CA GLU A 34 -20.96 4.50 7.20
C GLU A 34 -20.43 5.18 8.48
N LYS A 35 -19.22 5.74 8.42
CA LYS A 35 -18.67 6.61 9.48
C LYS A 35 -19.36 7.98 9.59
N GLY A 36 -20.38 8.25 8.78
CA GLY A 36 -21.16 9.47 8.78
C GLY A 36 -20.55 10.63 7.98
N MET A 37 -19.53 10.36 7.14
CA MET A 37 -18.99 11.40 6.27
C MET A 37 -19.94 11.71 5.12
N SER A 38 -20.17 13.00 4.89
CA SER A 38 -20.89 13.49 3.71
C SER A 38 -20.09 13.23 2.42
N VAL A 39 -20.77 13.24 1.29
CA VAL A 39 -20.13 13.10 -0.03
C VAL A 39 -19.03 14.15 -0.24
N THR A 40 -19.25 15.37 0.27
CA THR A 40 -18.26 16.46 0.19
C THR A 40 -17.01 16.15 1.00
N GLU A 41 -17.15 15.59 2.22
CA GLU A 41 -16.01 15.21 3.06
C GLU A 41 -15.24 14.02 2.46
N ILE A 42 -15.93 13.05 1.86
CA ILE A 42 -15.31 11.95 1.13
C ILE A 42 -14.54 12.47 -0.08
N ALA A 43 -15.13 13.41 -0.84
CA ALA A 43 -14.45 14.04 -1.97
C ALA A 43 -13.22 14.84 -1.51
N LEU A 44 -13.32 15.55 -0.38
CA LEU A 44 -12.19 16.28 0.22
C LEU A 44 -11.08 15.32 0.67
N TYR A 45 -11.43 14.19 1.28
CA TYR A 45 -10.47 13.12 1.62
C TYR A 45 -9.67 12.70 0.39
N GLN A 46 -10.35 12.36 -0.71
CA GLN A 46 -9.71 11.92 -1.95
C GLN A 46 -8.86 13.03 -2.60
N ALA A 47 -9.36 14.26 -2.59
CA ALA A 47 -8.61 15.40 -3.12
C ALA A 47 -7.32 15.65 -2.35
N LEU A 48 -7.39 15.65 -1.01
CA LEU A 48 -6.23 15.81 -0.13
C LEU A 48 -5.23 14.67 -0.31
N PHE A 49 -5.70 13.42 -0.37
CA PHE A 49 -4.86 12.27 -0.65
C PHE A 49 -4.07 12.45 -1.95
N ASN A 50 -4.75 12.77 -3.05
CA ASN A 50 -4.10 12.90 -4.36
C ASN A 50 -3.11 14.08 -4.40
N ILE A 51 -3.50 15.25 -3.88
CA ILE A 51 -2.62 16.43 -3.85
C ILE A 51 -1.40 16.16 -2.96
N ALA A 52 -1.62 15.62 -1.77
CA ALA A 52 -0.55 15.31 -0.84
C ALA A 52 0.41 14.26 -1.41
N THR A 53 -0.11 13.23 -2.10
CA THR A 53 0.74 12.22 -2.77
C THR A 53 1.71 12.87 -3.74
N VAL A 54 1.22 13.73 -4.64
CA VAL A 54 2.06 14.44 -5.61
C VAL A 54 3.11 15.32 -4.93
N VAL A 55 2.70 16.06 -3.89
CA VAL A 55 3.62 16.96 -3.15
C VAL A 55 4.67 16.16 -2.38
N LEU A 56 4.29 15.02 -1.83
CA LEU A 56 5.17 14.19 -1.01
C LEU A 56 6.11 13.29 -1.81
N GLU A 57 5.83 13.02 -3.10
CA GLU A 57 6.70 12.16 -3.93
C GLU A 57 8.16 12.60 -3.95
N LEU A 58 8.43 13.91 -4.07
CA LEU A 58 9.81 14.43 -4.08
C LEU A 58 10.50 14.25 -2.72
N PRO A 59 9.94 14.71 -1.59
CA PRO A 59 10.60 14.54 -0.28
C PRO A 59 10.77 13.07 0.11
N THR A 60 9.78 12.21 -0.17
CA THR A 60 9.86 10.79 0.19
C THR A 60 10.84 10.02 -0.71
N GLY A 61 10.99 10.42 -1.97
CA GLY A 61 12.04 9.92 -2.86
C GLY A 61 13.43 10.16 -2.27
N LEU A 62 13.69 11.36 -1.75
CA LEU A 62 14.95 11.68 -1.07
C LEU A 62 15.16 10.81 0.19
N ILE A 63 14.12 10.54 0.97
CA ILE A 63 14.19 9.61 2.12
C ILE A 63 14.67 8.23 1.66
N GLY A 64 14.08 7.70 0.60
CA GLY A 64 14.49 6.43 0.01
C GLY A 64 15.92 6.41 -0.54
N ASP A 65 16.44 7.56 -0.99
CA ASP A 65 17.81 7.69 -1.49
C ASP A 65 18.83 7.81 -0.35
N PHE A 66 18.52 8.56 0.71
CA PHE A 66 19.42 8.76 1.86
C PHE A 66 19.44 7.61 2.85
N PHE A 67 18.28 7.07 3.20
CA PHE A 67 18.13 6.04 4.23
C PHE A 67 17.98 4.62 3.65
N GLY A 68 17.83 4.52 2.35
CA GLY A 68 17.67 3.26 1.63
C GLY A 68 16.20 2.87 1.37
N LYS A 69 15.97 2.22 0.24
CA LYS A 69 14.62 1.84 -0.25
C LYS A 69 13.88 0.94 0.74
N LYS A 70 14.60 -0.02 1.35
CA LYS A 70 14.03 -0.92 2.36
C LYS A 70 13.49 -0.15 3.58
N PHE A 71 14.24 0.83 4.06
CA PHE A 71 13.81 1.67 5.18
C PHE A 71 12.54 2.45 4.84
N SER A 72 12.49 3.08 3.66
CA SER A 72 11.32 3.83 3.18
C SER A 72 10.07 2.95 3.15
N ILE A 73 10.17 1.72 2.61
CA ILE A 73 9.06 0.76 2.57
C ILE A 73 8.62 0.37 3.99
N GLN A 74 9.56 0.08 4.90
CA GLN A 74 9.25 -0.31 6.27
C GLN A 74 8.51 0.79 7.04
N VAL A 75 8.95 2.04 6.89
CA VAL A 75 8.26 3.20 7.47
C VAL A 75 6.87 3.36 6.86
N GLY A 76 6.74 3.22 5.54
CA GLY A 76 5.45 3.25 4.85
C GLY A 76 4.48 2.19 5.39
N VAL A 77 4.92 0.93 5.55
CA VAL A 77 4.09 -0.15 6.13
C VAL A 77 3.67 0.15 7.56
N LEU A 78 4.59 0.67 8.39
CA LEU A 78 4.27 1.06 9.76
C LEU A 78 3.22 2.18 9.82
N LEU A 79 3.35 3.20 8.96
CA LEU A 79 2.37 4.27 8.87
C LEU A 79 1.01 3.77 8.37
N LEU A 80 0.99 2.80 7.45
CA LEU A 80 -0.22 2.17 6.96
C LEU A 80 -0.96 1.42 8.08
N PHE A 81 -0.23 0.75 8.97
CA PHE A 81 -0.82 0.15 10.17
C PHE A 81 -1.49 1.21 11.06
N PHE A 82 -0.82 2.34 11.33
CA PHE A 82 -1.41 3.43 12.11
C PHE A 82 -2.60 4.08 11.41
N HIS A 83 -2.53 4.26 10.08
CA HIS A 83 -3.67 4.73 9.28
C HIS A 83 -4.87 3.79 9.44
N THR A 84 -4.67 2.49 9.29
CA THR A 84 -5.72 1.47 9.40
C THR A 84 -6.34 1.46 10.81
N ALA A 85 -5.52 1.54 11.86
CA ALA A 85 -6.01 1.67 13.23
C ALA A 85 -6.78 2.99 13.44
N GLY A 86 -6.27 4.09 12.89
CA GLY A 86 -6.95 5.39 12.92
C GLY A 86 -8.32 5.37 12.25
N MET A 87 -8.46 4.66 11.13
CA MET A 87 -9.75 4.47 10.45
C MET A 87 -10.80 3.81 11.35
N LEU A 88 -10.40 2.89 12.22
CA LEU A 88 -11.32 2.27 13.18
C LEU A 88 -11.69 3.22 14.34
N LEU A 89 -10.71 3.91 14.89
CA LEU A 89 -10.80 4.62 16.17
C LEU A 89 -11.31 6.07 16.02
N LEU A 90 -11.02 6.73 14.90
CA LEU A 90 -11.33 8.13 14.69
C LEU A 90 -12.67 8.32 13.97
N SER A 91 -13.18 9.54 14.05
CA SER A 91 -14.42 9.97 13.39
C SER A 91 -14.36 11.45 13.03
N GLY A 92 -15.31 11.92 12.22
CA GLY A 92 -15.44 13.32 11.83
C GLY A 92 -14.21 13.87 11.10
N PRO A 93 -13.76 15.10 11.37
CA PRO A 93 -12.68 15.76 10.64
C PRO A 93 -11.32 15.03 10.72
N PHE A 94 -11.11 14.23 11.78
CA PHE A 94 -9.88 13.45 11.93
C PHE A 94 -9.73 12.36 10.86
N LEU A 95 -10.84 11.84 10.33
CA LEU A 95 -10.79 10.93 9.18
C LEU A 95 -10.23 11.62 7.94
N VAL A 96 -10.63 12.87 7.70
CA VAL A 96 -10.10 13.65 6.58
C VAL A 96 -8.58 13.86 6.75
N ALA A 97 -8.12 14.14 7.98
CA ALA A 97 -6.68 14.28 8.25
C ALA A 97 -5.88 12.99 8.00
N LEU A 98 -6.49 11.82 8.18
CA LEU A 98 -5.86 10.54 7.88
C LEU A 98 -5.50 10.36 6.40
N SER A 99 -6.14 11.10 5.48
CA SER A 99 -5.76 11.09 4.05
C SER A 99 -4.31 11.52 3.82
N LEU A 100 -3.80 12.42 4.66
CA LEU A 100 -2.41 12.88 4.60
C LEU A 100 -1.44 11.77 5.05
N VAL A 101 -1.82 10.98 6.06
CA VAL A 101 -1.05 9.82 6.50
C VAL A 101 -1.05 8.74 5.41
N GLU A 102 -2.19 8.48 4.77
CA GLU A 102 -2.30 7.56 3.65
C GLU A 102 -1.43 8.00 2.47
N ALA A 103 -1.46 9.29 2.12
CA ALA A 103 -0.63 9.87 1.05
C ALA A 103 0.86 9.71 1.35
N LEU A 104 1.29 9.98 2.59
CA LEU A 104 2.67 9.80 3.01
C LEU A 104 3.10 8.33 2.91
N THR A 105 2.24 7.41 3.36
CA THR A 105 2.45 5.96 3.23
C THR A 105 2.67 5.55 1.78
N TYR A 106 1.76 5.98 0.91
CA TYR A 106 1.80 5.66 -0.51
C TYR A 106 3.05 6.23 -1.18
N SER A 107 3.39 7.49 -0.92
CA SER A 107 4.56 8.15 -1.50
C SER A 107 5.88 7.51 -1.06
N LEU A 108 5.99 7.05 0.20
CA LEU A 108 7.19 6.33 0.70
C LEU A 108 7.40 4.98 0.00
N GLN A 109 6.32 4.31 -0.39
CA GLN A 109 6.36 2.98 -0.98
C GLN A 109 6.53 3.02 -2.50
N SER A 110 5.80 3.89 -3.22
CA SER A 110 5.63 3.85 -4.67
C SER A 110 6.94 3.81 -5.46
N GLY A 111 7.85 4.74 -5.22
CA GLY A 111 9.16 4.79 -5.89
C GLY A 111 10.15 3.75 -5.35
N SER A 112 10.09 3.48 -4.04
CA SER A 112 11.02 2.60 -3.35
C SER A 112 10.81 1.12 -3.69
N GLU A 113 9.57 0.68 -3.90
CA GLU A 113 9.24 -0.72 -4.20
C GLU A 113 9.83 -1.18 -5.54
N GLN A 114 9.65 -0.41 -6.59
CA GLN A 114 10.17 -0.77 -7.92
C GLN A 114 11.70 -0.66 -7.97
N ALA A 115 12.28 0.36 -7.33
CA ALA A 115 13.73 0.52 -7.26
C ALA A 115 14.39 -0.64 -6.50
N LEU A 116 13.81 -1.06 -5.36
CA LEU A 116 14.30 -2.20 -4.60
C LEU A 116 14.17 -3.53 -5.38
N LEU A 117 13.05 -3.74 -6.08
CA LEU A 117 12.86 -4.91 -6.95
C LEU A 117 13.93 -4.96 -8.03
N TYR A 118 14.23 -3.82 -8.67
CA TYR A 118 15.27 -3.74 -9.68
C TYR A 118 16.65 -4.09 -9.12
N GLU A 119 17.02 -3.55 -7.96
CA GLU A 119 18.30 -3.84 -7.31
C GLU A 119 18.44 -5.32 -6.97
N ILE A 120 17.39 -5.95 -6.41
CA ILE A 120 17.38 -7.37 -6.06
C ILE A 120 17.48 -8.23 -7.33
N ALA A 121 16.73 -7.91 -8.39
CA ALA A 121 16.78 -8.62 -9.66
C ALA A 121 18.16 -8.52 -10.31
N ARG A 122 18.77 -7.35 -10.29
CA ARG A 122 20.14 -7.13 -10.79
C ARG A 122 21.16 -7.96 -10.01
N ASN A 123 21.08 -7.97 -8.68
CA ASN A 123 21.97 -8.74 -7.83
C ASN A 123 21.79 -10.26 -8.00
N ALA A 124 20.61 -10.70 -8.41
CA ALA A 124 20.32 -12.09 -8.77
C ALA A 124 20.78 -12.46 -10.21
N GLY A 125 21.38 -11.53 -10.95
CA GLY A 125 21.79 -11.73 -12.34
C GLY A 125 20.63 -11.73 -13.33
N GLN A 126 19.49 -11.14 -12.96
CA GLN A 126 18.28 -11.06 -13.78
C GLN A 126 17.90 -9.63 -14.18
N GLY A 127 18.85 -8.70 -14.14
CA GLY A 127 18.61 -7.29 -14.47
C GLY A 127 18.03 -7.05 -15.87
N GLU A 128 18.50 -7.78 -16.88
CA GLU A 128 17.98 -7.70 -18.25
C GLU A 128 16.50 -8.17 -18.36
N ARG A 129 16.07 -9.02 -17.44
CA ARG A 129 14.69 -9.54 -17.40
C ARG A 129 13.77 -8.70 -16.49
N PHE A 130 14.26 -7.62 -15.91
CA PHE A 130 13.51 -6.82 -14.94
C PHE A 130 12.13 -6.42 -15.44
N LEU A 131 12.02 -5.92 -16.66
CA LEU A 131 10.72 -5.50 -17.23
C LEU A 131 9.71 -6.66 -17.26
N THR A 132 10.18 -7.86 -17.64
CA THR A 132 9.33 -9.06 -17.69
C THR A 132 8.92 -9.50 -16.28
N ILE A 133 9.86 -9.46 -15.32
CA ILE A 133 9.59 -9.81 -13.92
C ILE A 133 8.58 -8.82 -13.34
N ASN A 134 8.83 -7.52 -13.49
CA ASN A 134 7.95 -6.47 -12.99
C ASN A 134 6.53 -6.58 -13.58
N ALA A 135 6.40 -6.78 -14.90
CA ALA A 135 5.12 -6.94 -15.55
C ALA A 135 4.32 -8.16 -15.01
N ARG A 136 5.00 -9.29 -14.77
CA ARG A 136 4.38 -10.49 -14.18
C ARG A 136 3.94 -10.26 -12.75
N LEU A 137 4.75 -9.57 -11.95
CA LEU A 137 4.43 -9.25 -10.56
C LEU A 137 3.26 -8.28 -10.47
N LEU A 138 3.22 -7.24 -11.31
CA LEU A 138 2.08 -6.31 -11.39
C LEU A 138 0.78 -7.03 -11.81
N ALA A 139 0.85 -7.95 -12.76
CA ALA A 139 -0.31 -8.77 -13.14
C ALA A 139 -0.78 -9.65 -11.98
N ALA A 140 0.13 -10.33 -11.29
CA ALA A 140 -0.18 -11.15 -10.13
C ALA A 140 -0.76 -10.31 -8.96
N GLN A 141 -0.17 -9.15 -8.69
CA GLN A 141 -0.67 -8.19 -7.70
C GLN A 141 -2.09 -7.71 -8.05
N SER A 142 -2.37 -7.43 -9.32
CA SER A 142 -3.71 -7.02 -9.78
C SER A 142 -4.75 -8.13 -9.55
N ILE A 143 -4.39 -9.39 -9.79
CA ILE A 143 -5.25 -10.53 -9.50
C ILE A 143 -5.48 -10.66 -8.00
N ALA A 144 -4.41 -10.56 -7.18
CA ALA A 144 -4.51 -10.60 -5.72
C ALA A 144 -5.43 -9.48 -5.20
N THR A 145 -5.29 -8.25 -5.73
CA THR A 145 -6.17 -7.13 -5.40
C THR A 145 -7.63 -7.42 -5.78
N GLY A 146 -7.88 -7.97 -6.97
CA GLY A 146 -9.24 -8.34 -7.40
C GLY A 146 -9.89 -9.36 -6.46
N VAL A 147 -9.15 -10.41 -6.07
CA VAL A 147 -9.60 -11.40 -5.09
C VAL A 147 -9.86 -10.75 -3.73
N ALA A 148 -8.92 -9.90 -3.27
CA ALA A 148 -9.04 -9.20 -2.00
C ALA A 148 -10.28 -8.30 -1.93
N ILE A 149 -10.59 -7.56 -3.00
CA ILE A 149 -11.79 -6.72 -3.09
C ILE A 149 -13.06 -7.54 -2.90
N VAL A 150 -13.16 -8.70 -3.55
CA VAL A 150 -14.32 -9.58 -3.42
C VAL A 150 -14.44 -10.11 -1.99
N LEU A 151 -13.36 -10.67 -1.45
CA LEU A 151 -13.35 -11.20 -0.07
C LEU A 151 -13.63 -10.10 0.96
N GLY A 152 -13.02 -8.93 0.80
CA GLY A 152 -13.23 -7.79 1.69
C GLY A 152 -14.67 -7.28 1.67
N SER A 153 -15.33 -7.31 0.52
CA SER A 153 -16.73 -6.94 0.39
C SER A 153 -17.66 -7.89 1.16
N PHE A 154 -17.37 -9.20 1.17
CA PHE A 154 -18.12 -10.16 1.99
C PHE A 154 -17.89 -9.95 3.49
N ILE A 155 -16.64 -9.72 3.90
CA ILE A 155 -16.32 -9.46 5.31
C ILE A 155 -16.99 -8.16 5.79
N ALA A 156 -17.00 -7.11 4.97
CA ALA A 156 -17.63 -5.84 5.28
C ALA A 156 -19.14 -5.97 5.57
N GLN A 157 -19.86 -6.88 4.87
CA GLN A 157 -21.27 -7.15 5.12
C GLN A 157 -21.51 -7.72 6.52
N VAL A 158 -20.54 -8.42 7.08
CA VAL A 158 -20.65 -8.99 8.43
C VAL A 158 -20.22 -7.97 9.49
N SER A 159 -19.05 -7.33 9.31
CA SER A 159 -18.52 -6.36 10.26
C SER A 159 -17.39 -5.53 9.66
N TRP A 160 -17.51 -4.22 9.74
CA TRP A 160 -16.44 -3.29 9.40
C TRP A 160 -15.20 -3.47 10.28
N SER A 161 -15.40 -3.69 11.57
CA SER A 161 -14.28 -3.92 12.50
C SER A 161 -13.51 -5.18 12.13
N ALA A 162 -14.20 -6.26 11.78
CA ALA A 162 -13.56 -7.50 11.35
C ALA A 162 -12.74 -7.28 10.06
N LEU A 163 -13.27 -6.53 9.10
CA LEU A 163 -12.54 -6.18 7.88
C LEU A 163 -11.24 -5.47 8.19
N TYR A 164 -11.27 -4.39 8.98
CA TYR A 164 -10.09 -3.59 9.29
C TYR A 164 -9.08 -4.33 10.18
N VAL A 165 -9.54 -5.20 11.08
CA VAL A 165 -8.65 -6.11 11.82
C VAL A 165 -7.96 -7.08 10.86
N CYS A 166 -8.68 -7.69 9.91
CA CYS A 166 -8.07 -8.52 8.88
C CYS A 166 -7.03 -7.74 8.06
N VAL A 167 -7.35 -6.51 7.63
CA VAL A 167 -6.41 -5.65 6.91
C VAL A 167 -5.14 -5.41 7.73
N SER A 168 -5.26 -5.14 9.04
CA SER A 168 -4.12 -4.89 9.92
C SER A 168 -3.18 -6.09 10.08
N VAL A 169 -3.67 -7.31 9.88
CA VAL A 169 -2.84 -8.54 9.96
C VAL A 169 -1.96 -8.71 8.72
N PHE A 170 -2.34 -8.11 7.59
CA PHE A 170 -1.57 -8.18 6.34
C PHE A 170 -0.48 -7.11 6.24
N TYR A 171 -0.43 -6.17 7.18
CA TYR A 171 0.61 -5.13 7.28
C TYR A 171 1.51 -5.33 8.48
#